data_17c3096ff845d55528314467195283dd
#
_entry.id   17c3096ff845d55528314467195283dd
#
_cell.length_a   1.000
_cell.length_b   1.000
_cell.length_c   1.000
_cell.angle_alpha   90.00
_cell.angle_beta   90.00
_cell.angle_gamma   90.00
#
_symmetry.space_group_name_H-M   'P 1'
#
loop_
_entity.id
_entity.type
_entity.pdbx_description
1 polymer ?
#
loop_
_entity_poly.entity_id
_entity_poly.type
_entity_poly.pdbx_seq_one_letter_code
_entity_poly.pdbx_strand_id
1 'polypeptide(L)'
;RNMIGVTFKEYFKVKYLAFFKTDMRIQLANYFEAFFMGEKTESEVRESSDMLGMNLSDIEHNAADAYERHVLNYKNGDSYAFRTDLIEKVYSIIEKCHEHDITPVMVTTPYTKAYNDCVEPEFLEQFNAIIDKIADDTGTEYHDYARDDRFYDDYSLFTDTDHLNRKGALKFTDIVYSECILK
;
A
#
# COMPACT_ATOMS: atom_id res chain seq x y z
N ARG A 1 6.90 -28.10 15.79
CA ARG A 1 7.75 -27.20 14.96
C ARG A 1 7.40 -25.80 15.35
N ASN A 2 8.27 -25.15 16.14
CA ASN A 2 8.10 -23.79 16.61
C ASN A 2 8.20 -22.85 15.41
N MET A 3 7.09 -22.27 15.00
CA MET A 3 7.12 -21.09 14.18
C MET A 3 7.34 -19.90 15.12
N ILE A 4 8.59 -19.42 15.13
CA ILE A 4 9.04 -18.11 15.61
C ILE A 4 8.21 -17.57 16.79
N GLY A 5 8.46 -18.06 18.01
CA GLY A 5 8.05 -17.43 19.27
C GLY A 5 6.54 -17.23 19.55
N VAL A 6 5.67 -17.53 18.58
CA VAL A 6 4.21 -17.41 18.74
C VAL A 6 3.64 -18.75 19.16
N THR A 7 3.01 -18.83 20.33
CA THR A 7 2.36 -20.06 20.77
C THR A 7 1.18 -20.41 19.84
N PHE A 8 0.88 -21.71 19.70
CA PHE A 8 -0.27 -22.18 18.91
C PHE A 8 -1.58 -21.46 19.31
N LYS A 9 -1.72 -21.09 20.57
CA LYS A 9 -2.87 -20.36 21.11
C LYS A 9 -2.92 -18.89 20.63
N GLU A 10 -1.76 -18.25 20.47
CA GLU A 10 -1.65 -16.88 19.92
C GLU A 10 -1.82 -16.87 18.41
N TYR A 11 -1.21 -17.83 17.71
CA TYR A 11 -1.44 -18.04 16.28
C TYR A 11 -2.94 -18.29 15.98
N PHE A 12 -3.59 -19.12 16.81
CA PHE A 12 -5.02 -19.39 16.70
C PHE A 12 -5.85 -18.14 16.97
N LYS A 13 -5.51 -17.34 17.99
CA LYS A 13 -6.17 -16.05 18.27
C LYS A 13 -6.01 -15.05 17.12
N VAL A 14 -4.83 -14.87 16.56
CA VAL A 14 -4.60 -13.93 15.45
C VAL A 14 -5.35 -14.39 14.20
N LYS A 15 -5.27 -15.67 13.85
CA LYS A 15 -5.93 -16.23 12.68
C LYS A 15 -7.46 -16.23 12.78
N TYR A 16 -8.02 -16.46 13.96
CA TYR A 16 -9.46 -16.57 14.16
C TYR A 16 -10.11 -15.29 14.72
N LEU A 17 -9.36 -14.40 15.38
CA LEU A 17 -9.88 -13.07 15.73
C LEU A 17 -9.96 -12.13 14.51
N ALA A 18 -9.09 -12.28 13.52
CA ALA A 18 -9.29 -11.64 12.22
C ALA A 18 -10.56 -12.17 11.52
N PHE A 19 -10.86 -13.45 11.68
CA PHE A 19 -12.10 -14.09 11.21
C PHE A 19 -13.36 -13.51 11.87
N PHE A 20 -13.31 -13.13 13.15
CA PHE A 20 -14.45 -12.55 13.87
C PHE A 20 -14.63 -11.03 13.65
N LYS A 21 -13.67 -10.33 13.06
CA LYS A 21 -13.78 -8.89 12.73
C LYS A 21 -14.44 -8.60 11.39
N THR A 22 -14.48 -9.55 10.49
CA THR A 22 -15.20 -9.46 9.20
C THR A 22 -16.56 -10.15 9.35
N ASP A 23 -17.57 -9.67 8.63
CA ASP A 23 -18.91 -10.26 8.70
C ASP A 23 -18.83 -11.78 8.47
N MET A 24 -19.07 -12.53 9.54
CA MET A 24 -18.92 -13.98 9.61
C MET A 24 -19.79 -14.69 8.56
N ARG A 25 -20.88 -14.04 8.12
CA ARG A 25 -21.78 -14.58 7.09
C ARG A 25 -21.12 -14.59 5.72
N ILE A 26 -20.36 -13.52 5.40
CA ILE A 26 -19.64 -13.40 4.12
C ILE A 26 -18.50 -14.42 4.10
N GLN A 27 -17.77 -14.56 5.20
CA GLN A 27 -16.65 -15.51 5.25
C GLN A 27 -17.09 -16.97 5.25
N LEU A 28 -18.17 -17.29 5.94
CA LEU A 28 -18.75 -18.64 5.87
C LEU A 28 -19.31 -18.92 4.48
N ALA A 29 -19.99 -17.97 3.84
CA ALA A 29 -20.47 -18.12 2.47
C ALA A 29 -19.31 -18.38 1.51
N ASN A 30 -18.25 -17.59 1.58
CA ASN A 30 -17.05 -17.76 0.75
C ASN A 30 -16.34 -19.10 1.02
N TYR A 31 -16.28 -19.54 2.29
CA TYR A 31 -15.70 -20.83 2.67
C TYR A 31 -16.54 -22.00 2.14
N PHE A 32 -17.87 -21.92 2.26
CA PHE A 32 -18.77 -22.94 1.72
C PHE A 32 -18.76 -22.95 0.19
N GLU A 33 -18.73 -21.79 -0.47
CA GLU A 33 -18.54 -21.71 -1.93
C GLU A 33 -17.23 -22.37 -2.37
N ALA A 34 -16.11 -22.04 -1.75
CA ALA A 34 -14.82 -22.65 -2.06
C ALA A 34 -14.80 -24.17 -1.80
N PHE A 35 -15.46 -24.62 -0.73
CA PHE A 35 -15.49 -26.03 -0.36
C PHE A 35 -16.44 -26.88 -1.26
N PHE A 36 -17.58 -26.33 -1.64
CA PHE A 36 -18.60 -27.09 -2.41
C PHE A 36 -18.52 -26.89 -3.91
N MET A 37 -17.97 -25.76 -4.37
CA MET A 37 -17.87 -25.42 -5.81
C MET A 37 -16.49 -25.74 -6.41
N GLY A 38 -15.57 -26.28 -5.61
CA GLY A 38 -14.17 -26.36 -5.98
C GLY A 38 -13.47 -25.00 -5.92
N GLU A 39 -12.14 -24.99 -5.84
CA GLU A 39 -11.38 -23.75 -5.97
C GLU A 39 -11.81 -23.05 -7.25
N LYS A 40 -12.43 -21.89 -7.13
CA LYS A 40 -12.66 -21.01 -8.28
C LYS A 40 -11.32 -20.78 -8.92
N THR A 41 -11.18 -21.19 -10.15
CA THR A 41 -9.96 -20.93 -10.92
C THR A 41 -9.70 -19.43 -10.89
N GLU A 42 -8.44 -19.02 -10.86
CA GLU A 42 -7.98 -17.61 -10.80
C GLU A 42 -8.68 -16.64 -11.77
N SER A 43 -9.40 -17.17 -12.77
CA SER A 43 -10.18 -16.42 -13.75
C SER A 43 -11.44 -15.71 -13.21
N GLU A 44 -11.90 -16.03 -12.01
CA GLU A 44 -13.08 -15.36 -11.40
C GLU A 44 -12.75 -14.37 -10.29
N VAL A 45 -11.48 -14.14 -9.98
CA VAL A 45 -11.06 -12.93 -9.27
C VAL A 45 -11.41 -11.78 -10.21
N ARG A 46 -12.38 -10.93 -9.82
CA ARG A 46 -12.78 -9.73 -10.57
C ARG A 46 -11.56 -9.16 -11.25
N GLU A 47 -11.57 -9.12 -12.58
CA GLU A 47 -10.61 -8.30 -13.32
C GLU A 47 -10.70 -6.92 -12.68
N SER A 48 -9.61 -6.52 -12.01
CA SER A 48 -9.56 -5.18 -11.45
C SER A 48 -9.73 -4.24 -12.61
N SER A 49 -10.73 -3.37 -12.55
CA SER A 49 -10.90 -2.31 -13.54
C SER A 49 -9.56 -1.64 -13.76
N ASP A 50 -9.20 -1.43 -15.00
CA ASP A 50 -8.08 -0.57 -15.35
C ASP A 50 -8.62 0.79 -15.81
N MET A 51 -7.71 1.75 -15.95
CA MET A 51 -8.05 3.08 -16.43
C MET A 51 -8.00 3.18 -17.97
N LEU A 52 -7.82 2.06 -18.67
CA LEU A 52 -7.80 2.02 -20.14
C LEU A 52 -9.18 2.43 -20.67
N GLY A 53 -9.18 3.41 -21.55
CA GLY A 53 -10.40 3.94 -22.18
C GLY A 53 -11.03 5.11 -21.43
N MET A 54 -10.53 5.53 -20.27
CA MET A 54 -10.88 6.83 -19.67
C MET A 54 -10.28 7.94 -20.51
N ASN A 55 -11.03 9.05 -20.67
CA ASN A 55 -10.45 10.21 -21.32
C ASN A 55 -9.50 10.96 -20.36
N LEU A 56 -8.56 11.70 -20.91
CA LEU A 56 -7.52 12.38 -20.12
C LEU A 56 -8.11 13.38 -19.12
N SER A 57 -9.18 14.10 -19.49
CA SER A 57 -9.83 15.06 -18.60
C SER A 57 -10.45 14.41 -17.37
N ASP A 58 -11.03 13.20 -17.51
CA ASP A 58 -11.58 12.45 -16.37
C ASP A 58 -10.46 11.92 -15.47
N ILE A 59 -9.35 11.51 -16.06
CA ILE A 59 -8.16 11.07 -15.32
C ILE A 59 -7.59 12.22 -14.50
N GLU A 60 -7.41 13.40 -15.11
CA GLU A 60 -6.89 14.60 -14.43
C GLU A 60 -7.85 15.08 -13.32
N HIS A 61 -9.16 15.04 -13.56
CA HIS A 61 -10.16 15.38 -12.55
C HIS A 61 -10.11 14.40 -11.36
N ASN A 62 -10.08 13.11 -11.62
CA ASN A 62 -9.98 12.08 -10.57
C ASN A 62 -8.68 12.20 -9.77
N ALA A 63 -7.57 12.56 -10.41
CA ALA A 63 -6.29 12.79 -9.75
C ALA A 63 -6.36 14.00 -8.80
N ALA A 64 -6.95 15.11 -9.25
CA ALA A 64 -7.12 16.30 -8.44
C ALA A 64 -8.03 16.02 -7.23
N ASP A 65 -9.15 15.32 -7.41
CA ASP A 65 -10.04 14.92 -6.32
C ASP A 65 -9.37 13.99 -5.31
N ALA A 66 -8.54 13.04 -5.78
CA ALA A 66 -7.79 12.15 -4.90
C ALA A 66 -6.73 12.93 -4.11
N TYR A 67 -5.99 13.82 -4.76
CA TYR A 67 -4.99 14.67 -4.11
C TYR A 67 -5.63 15.62 -3.07
N GLU A 68 -6.77 16.23 -3.39
CA GLU A 68 -7.51 17.06 -2.44
C GLU A 68 -7.88 16.27 -1.19
N ARG A 69 -8.45 15.08 -1.35
CA ARG A 69 -8.86 14.22 -0.23
C ARG A 69 -7.69 13.75 0.64
N HIS A 70 -6.56 13.43 0.03
CA HIS A 70 -5.43 12.80 0.72
C HIS A 70 -4.47 13.83 1.30
N VAL A 71 -4.35 15.01 0.69
CA VAL A 71 -3.31 16.00 1.01
C VAL A 71 -3.87 17.38 1.31
N LEU A 72 -4.61 17.99 0.37
CA LEU A 72 -5.01 19.39 0.49
C LEU A 72 -5.96 19.64 1.67
N ASN A 73 -6.83 18.69 2.02
CA ASN A 73 -7.70 18.79 3.20
C ASN A 73 -6.91 18.88 4.52
N TYR A 74 -5.61 18.57 4.52
CA TYR A 74 -4.72 18.69 5.67
C TYR A 74 -3.74 19.85 5.55
N LYS A 75 -3.86 20.69 4.50
CA LYS A 75 -3.03 21.87 4.30
C LYS A 75 -3.50 23.02 5.19
N ASN A 76 -2.57 23.67 5.87
CA ASN A 76 -2.80 24.85 6.71
C ASN A 76 -1.74 25.91 6.39
N GLY A 77 -2.08 26.87 5.53
CA GLY A 77 -1.12 27.83 4.97
C GLY A 77 -0.07 27.09 4.13
N ASP A 78 1.21 27.29 4.44
CA ASP A 78 2.34 26.66 3.75
C ASP A 78 2.77 25.32 4.41
N SER A 79 2.01 24.83 5.37
CA SER A 79 2.33 23.62 6.12
C SER A 79 1.25 22.55 5.95
N TYR A 80 1.64 21.28 6.10
CA TYR A 80 0.74 20.13 6.06
C TYR A 80 0.62 19.50 7.45
N ALA A 81 -0.61 19.19 7.85
CA ALA A 81 -0.89 18.56 9.14
C ALA A 81 -0.65 17.05 9.08
N PHE A 82 0.60 16.62 9.08
CA PHE A 82 0.93 15.21 9.22
C PHE A 82 0.49 14.67 10.58
N ARG A 83 -0.15 13.53 10.60
CA ARG A 83 -0.66 12.90 11.81
C ARG A 83 0.46 12.26 12.60
N THR A 84 0.82 12.88 13.72
CA THR A 84 1.88 12.40 14.62
C THR A 84 1.59 10.99 15.16
N ASP A 85 0.32 10.66 15.43
CA ASP A 85 -0.09 9.33 15.88
C ASP A 85 0.16 8.23 14.83
N LEU A 86 0.10 8.56 13.53
CA LEU A 86 0.44 7.63 12.45
C LEU A 86 1.97 7.48 12.32
N ILE A 87 2.71 8.58 12.45
CA ILE A 87 4.18 8.54 12.46
C ILE A 87 4.68 7.66 13.62
N GLU A 88 4.15 7.84 14.82
CA GLU A 88 4.46 6.99 15.99
C GLU A 88 4.15 5.50 15.74
N LYS A 89 3.07 5.20 15.00
CA LYS A 89 2.75 3.82 14.60
C LYS A 89 3.77 3.23 13.63
N VAL A 90 4.30 4.02 12.70
CA VAL A 90 5.37 3.56 11.80
C VAL A 90 6.60 3.17 12.63
N TYR A 91 7.05 4.02 13.56
CA TYR A 91 8.13 3.67 14.49
C TYR A 91 7.84 2.38 15.26
N SER A 92 6.63 2.25 15.81
CA SER A 92 6.24 1.05 16.58
C SER A 92 6.21 -0.22 15.72
N ILE A 93 5.85 -0.14 14.44
CA ILE A 93 5.90 -1.27 13.50
C ILE A 93 7.35 -1.67 13.23
N ILE A 94 8.22 -0.70 12.96
CA ILE A 94 9.65 -0.94 12.72
C ILE A 94 10.32 -1.58 13.95
N GLU A 95 10.09 -1.01 15.14
CA GLU A 95 10.58 -1.57 16.41
C GLU A 95 10.11 -3.01 16.58
N LYS A 96 8.84 -3.29 16.30
CA LYS A 96 8.27 -4.63 16.40
C LYS A 96 8.91 -5.62 15.40
N CYS A 97 9.24 -5.16 14.21
CA CYS A 97 10.01 -5.97 13.25
C CYS A 97 11.39 -6.34 13.84
N HIS A 98 12.11 -5.35 14.36
CA HIS A 98 13.44 -5.56 14.94
C HIS A 98 13.40 -6.49 16.16
N GLU A 99 12.39 -6.37 17.04
CA GLU A 99 12.19 -7.30 18.18
C GLU A 99 12.04 -8.78 17.73
N HIS A 100 11.65 -9.01 16.50
CA HIS A 100 11.42 -10.33 15.92
C HIS A 100 12.46 -10.74 14.87
N ASP A 101 13.60 -10.07 14.82
CA ASP A 101 14.68 -10.31 13.84
C ASP A 101 14.18 -10.18 12.38
N ILE A 102 13.21 -9.29 12.14
CA ILE A 102 12.70 -8.95 10.80
C ILE A 102 13.33 -7.63 10.37
N THR A 103 13.93 -7.59 9.19
CA THR A 103 14.42 -6.36 8.57
C THR A 103 13.30 -5.70 7.77
N PRO A 104 12.71 -4.60 8.24
CA PRO A 104 11.69 -3.86 7.49
C PRO A 104 12.33 -3.04 6.37
N VAL A 105 11.58 -2.84 5.29
CA VAL A 105 11.89 -1.90 4.23
C VAL A 105 10.66 -1.02 4.00
N MET A 106 10.86 0.30 3.99
CA MET A 106 9.80 1.25 3.66
C MET A 106 9.78 1.52 2.15
N VAL A 107 8.61 1.60 1.57
CA VAL A 107 8.45 1.93 0.16
C VAL A 107 7.28 2.90 -0.05
N THR A 108 7.43 3.87 -0.97
CA THR A 108 6.29 4.56 -1.57
C THR A 108 5.90 3.83 -2.85
N THR A 109 4.63 3.49 -2.99
CA THR A 109 4.11 2.79 -4.18
C THR A 109 4.05 3.71 -5.38
N PRO A 110 4.10 3.18 -6.61
CA PRO A 110 3.93 3.99 -7.82
C PRO A 110 2.56 4.67 -7.89
N TYR A 111 2.54 5.89 -8.38
CA TYR A 111 1.35 6.66 -8.74
C TYR A 111 1.36 6.99 -10.24
N THR A 112 0.17 7.27 -10.79
CA THR A 112 0.07 7.75 -12.17
C THR A 112 0.71 9.12 -12.33
N LYS A 113 1.07 9.46 -13.57
CA LYS A 113 1.54 10.80 -13.92
C LYS A 113 0.53 11.87 -13.50
N ALA A 114 -0.75 11.67 -13.78
CA ALA A 114 -1.80 12.62 -13.44
C ALA A 114 -1.84 12.94 -11.94
N TYR A 115 -1.71 11.93 -11.06
CA TYR A 115 -1.65 12.15 -9.60
C TYR A 115 -0.37 12.88 -9.21
N ASN A 116 0.78 12.45 -9.71
CA ASN A 116 2.07 13.08 -9.43
C ASN A 116 2.16 14.54 -9.86
N ASP A 117 1.47 14.90 -10.96
CA ASP A 117 1.41 16.29 -11.45
C ASP A 117 0.60 17.22 -10.52
N CYS A 118 -0.29 16.65 -9.68
CA CYS A 118 -1.01 17.40 -8.64
C CYS A 118 -0.16 17.66 -7.38
N VAL A 119 0.89 16.85 -7.15
CA VAL A 119 1.63 16.88 -5.88
C VAL A 119 2.51 18.12 -5.79
N GLU A 120 2.23 18.97 -4.82
CA GLU A 120 2.98 20.22 -4.57
C GLU A 120 4.39 19.92 -4.05
N PRO A 121 5.43 20.66 -4.51
CA PRO A 121 6.80 20.49 -4.04
C PRO A 121 6.94 20.64 -2.52
N GLU A 122 6.21 21.56 -1.91
CA GLU A 122 6.21 21.83 -0.47
C GLU A 122 5.69 20.65 0.34
N PHE A 123 4.72 19.89 -0.21
CA PHE A 123 4.29 18.65 0.41
C PHE A 123 5.39 17.59 0.37
N LEU A 124 6.03 17.40 -0.79
CA LEU A 124 7.10 16.43 -0.94
C LEU A 124 8.28 16.73 -0.01
N GLU A 125 8.66 18.00 0.12
CA GLU A 125 9.74 18.42 1.03
C GLU A 125 9.41 18.03 2.48
N GLN A 126 8.21 18.34 2.97
CA GLN A 126 7.80 18.02 4.32
C GLN A 126 7.60 16.51 4.54
N PHE A 127 7.04 15.80 3.56
CA PHE A 127 6.89 14.36 3.60
C PHE A 127 8.25 13.65 3.64
N ASN A 128 9.16 14.01 2.74
CA ASN A 128 10.50 13.41 2.68
C ASN A 128 11.28 13.67 3.97
N ALA A 129 11.19 14.86 4.54
CA ALA A 129 11.85 15.15 5.82
C ALA A 129 11.37 14.22 6.96
N ILE A 130 10.10 13.84 6.95
CA ILE A 130 9.56 12.88 7.93
C ILE A 130 10.07 11.46 7.65
N ILE A 131 10.07 11.03 6.40
CA ILE A 131 10.53 9.69 6.00
C ILE A 131 12.03 9.53 6.24
N ASP A 132 12.83 10.52 5.85
CA ASP A 132 14.28 10.55 6.09
C ASP A 132 14.58 10.46 7.58
N LYS A 133 13.85 11.23 8.40
CA LYS A 133 13.99 11.14 9.85
C LYS A 133 13.67 9.75 10.40
N ILE A 134 12.60 9.09 9.93
CA ILE A 134 12.26 7.72 10.35
C ILE A 134 13.37 6.75 9.92
N ALA A 135 13.86 6.87 8.69
CA ALA A 135 14.92 6.03 8.15
C ALA A 135 16.22 6.18 8.96
N ASP A 136 16.63 7.42 9.25
CA ASP A 136 17.83 7.72 10.03
C ASP A 136 17.72 7.24 11.48
N ASP A 137 16.59 7.50 12.14
CA ASP A 137 16.37 7.12 13.54
C ASP A 137 16.33 5.60 13.74
N THR A 138 15.87 4.84 12.73
CA THR A 138 15.63 3.40 12.86
C THR A 138 16.61 2.52 12.07
N GLY A 139 17.39 3.11 11.18
CA GLY A 139 18.25 2.39 10.24
C GLY A 139 17.48 1.60 9.17
N THR A 140 16.21 1.94 8.93
CA THR A 140 15.35 1.26 7.96
C THR A 140 15.54 1.84 6.56
N GLU A 141 15.78 0.99 5.56
CA GLU A 141 15.87 1.43 4.17
C GLU A 141 14.53 1.99 3.68
N TYR A 142 14.59 3.06 2.88
CA TYR A 142 13.44 3.62 2.19
C TYR A 142 13.68 3.70 0.68
N HIS A 143 12.69 3.30 -0.11
CA HIS A 143 12.71 3.38 -1.56
C HIS A 143 11.44 4.08 -2.06
N ASP A 144 11.65 5.16 -2.82
CA ASP A 144 10.56 5.91 -3.43
C ASP A 144 10.31 5.46 -4.87
N TYR A 145 9.15 4.86 -5.12
CA TYR A 145 8.69 4.45 -6.45
C TYR A 145 7.55 5.33 -6.98
N ALA A 146 7.21 6.43 -6.30
CA ALA A 146 6.06 7.26 -6.68
C ALA A 146 6.07 7.70 -8.14
N ARG A 147 7.28 7.96 -8.69
CA ARG A 147 7.50 8.42 -10.07
C ARG A 147 8.31 7.44 -10.91
N ASP A 148 8.21 6.15 -10.62
CA ASP A 148 8.96 5.13 -11.34
C ASP A 148 8.47 5.03 -12.80
N ASP A 149 9.39 5.22 -13.77
CA ASP A 149 9.10 5.23 -15.20
C ASP A 149 8.46 3.93 -15.70
N ARG A 150 8.63 2.82 -14.98
CA ARG A 150 8.01 1.54 -15.29
C ARG A 150 6.50 1.53 -15.11
N PHE A 151 5.95 2.54 -14.40
CA PHE A 151 4.53 2.67 -14.05
C PHE A 151 3.92 4.00 -14.51
N TYR A 152 4.67 5.06 -14.41
CA TYR A 152 4.28 6.46 -14.43
C TYR A 152 3.25 6.84 -15.52
N ASP A 153 3.44 6.36 -16.75
CA ASP A 153 2.56 6.61 -17.90
C ASP A 153 1.73 5.38 -18.31
N ASP A 154 1.85 4.23 -17.63
CA ASP A 154 1.11 3.01 -17.98
C ASP A 154 -0.16 2.87 -17.13
N TYR A 155 -1.22 3.56 -17.54
CA TYR A 155 -2.53 3.53 -16.88
C TYR A 155 -3.19 2.14 -16.84
N SER A 156 -2.71 1.16 -17.64
CA SER A 156 -3.16 -0.23 -17.58
C SER A 156 -2.78 -0.96 -16.30
N LEU A 157 -1.89 -0.37 -15.50
CA LEU A 157 -1.40 -0.91 -14.24
C LEU A 157 -2.15 -0.38 -13.01
N PHE A 158 -3.15 0.49 -13.21
CA PHE A 158 -3.84 1.18 -12.14
C PHE A 158 -5.36 0.93 -12.18
N THR A 159 -5.97 0.90 -11.00
CA THR A 159 -7.44 0.88 -10.82
C THR A 159 -8.00 2.29 -10.85
N ASP A 160 -7.27 3.23 -10.28
CA ASP A 160 -7.51 4.68 -10.25
C ASP A 160 -6.16 5.40 -10.24
N THR A 161 -6.15 6.71 -10.01
CA THR A 161 -4.95 7.53 -10.20
C THR A 161 -3.83 7.29 -9.19
N ASP A 162 -4.13 6.68 -8.06
CA ASP A 162 -3.21 6.47 -6.93
C ASP A 162 -3.17 5.03 -6.40
N HIS A 163 -3.92 4.09 -7.02
CA HIS A 163 -3.90 2.68 -6.64
C HIS A 163 -3.57 1.75 -7.81
N LEU A 164 -2.56 0.91 -7.62
CA LEU A 164 -2.24 -0.15 -8.56
C LEU A 164 -3.40 -1.17 -8.64
N ASN A 165 -3.70 -1.63 -9.84
CA ASN A 165 -4.55 -2.80 -10.04
C ASN A 165 -3.74 -4.10 -9.80
N ARG A 166 -4.38 -5.26 -9.94
CA ARG A 166 -3.70 -6.56 -9.73
C ARG A 166 -2.44 -6.72 -10.58
N LYS A 167 -2.49 -6.33 -11.85
CA LYS A 167 -1.36 -6.44 -12.78
C LYS A 167 -0.21 -5.53 -12.32
N GLY A 168 -0.53 -4.28 -11.96
CA GLY A 168 0.43 -3.33 -11.41
C GLY A 168 1.04 -3.80 -10.10
N ALA A 169 0.21 -4.30 -9.18
CA ALA A 169 0.66 -4.80 -7.89
C ALA A 169 1.62 -6.01 -8.02
N LEU A 170 1.33 -6.96 -8.92
CA LEU A 170 2.23 -8.09 -9.18
C LEU A 170 3.57 -7.60 -9.73
N LYS A 171 3.54 -6.73 -10.75
CA LYS A 171 4.76 -6.13 -11.33
C LYS A 171 5.57 -5.38 -10.26
N PHE A 172 4.89 -4.60 -9.40
CA PHE A 172 5.55 -3.85 -8.33
C PHE A 172 6.18 -4.77 -7.29
N THR A 173 5.47 -5.84 -6.88
CA THR A 173 6.00 -6.82 -5.94
C THR A 173 7.27 -7.48 -6.44
N ASP A 174 7.32 -7.88 -7.73
CA ASP A 174 8.52 -8.48 -8.33
C ASP A 174 9.70 -7.50 -8.32
N ILE A 175 9.45 -6.22 -8.59
CA ILE A 175 10.47 -5.16 -8.57
C ILE A 175 11.01 -4.96 -7.15
N VAL A 176 10.14 -4.76 -6.16
CA VAL A 176 10.54 -4.57 -4.76
C VAL A 176 11.31 -5.78 -4.24
N TYR A 177 10.83 -7.00 -4.57
CA TYR A 177 11.52 -8.21 -4.19
C TYR A 177 12.95 -8.28 -4.77
N SER A 178 13.09 -7.94 -6.05
CA SER A 178 14.38 -7.98 -6.73
C SER A 178 15.34 -6.89 -6.25
N GLU A 179 14.85 -5.68 -6.03
CA GLU A 179 15.67 -4.51 -5.71
C GLU A 179 15.95 -4.34 -4.20
N CYS A 180 15.06 -4.79 -3.35
CA CYS A 180 15.17 -4.58 -1.90
C CYS A 180 15.52 -5.87 -1.12
N ILE A 181 15.14 -7.06 -1.62
CA ILE A 181 15.25 -8.31 -0.85
C ILE A 181 16.39 -9.22 -1.36
N LEU A 182 16.60 -9.30 -2.68
CA LEU A 182 17.63 -10.17 -3.29
C LEU A 182 19.02 -9.52 -3.40
N LYS A 183 19.28 -8.42 -2.72
CA LYS A 183 20.59 -7.73 -2.74
C LYS A 183 21.70 -8.56 -2.13
#